data_2951ef1ed4ee701035a6f79b7e5102eb
#
_entry.id   2951ef1ed4ee701035a6f79b7e5102eb
#
_cell.length_a   1.000
_cell.length_b   1.000
_cell.length_c   1.000
_cell.angle_alpha   90.00
_cell.angle_beta   90.00
_cell.angle_gamma   90.00
#
_symmetry.space_group_name_H-M   'P 1'
#
loop_
_entity.id
_entity.type
_entity.pdbx_description
1 polymer ?
#
loop_
_entity_poly.entity_id
_entity_poly.type
_entity_poly.pdbx_seq_one_letter_code
_entity_poly.pdbx_strand_id
1 'polypeptide(L)'
;MHFIGDVHQPLHASDNNDRGGNNAVVTFMGHQTNLHVVWDTGIIELALKSDERSNALRLAQNITDAERALWSSDDPVSWANESYQMSVRIIYGGLQHQGTLPDSYEAQALPIVNQQLERAGVRLAKLLNEVLK
;
A
#
# COMPACT_ATOMS: atom_id res chain seq x y z
N MET A 1 2.28 -14.01 -8.35
CA MET A 1 2.33 -12.54 -8.57
C MET A 1 1.27 -11.79 -7.75
N HIS A 2 0.01 -12.19 -7.81
CA HIS A 2 -1.09 -11.53 -7.08
C HIS A 2 -0.81 -11.40 -5.57
N PHE A 3 -0.43 -12.49 -4.91
CA PHE A 3 -0.12 -12.51 -3.48
C PHE A 3 0.93 -11.45 -3.05
N ILE A 4 1.93 -11.17 -3.90
CA ILE A 4 2.98 -10.20 -3.53
C ILE A 4 2.41 -8.78 -3.51
N GLY A 5 1.59 -8.40 -4.49
CA GLY A 5 0.89 -7.12 -4.44
C GLY A 5 -0.04 -7.03 -3.23
N ASP A 6 -0.81 -8.08 -3.02
CA ASP A 6 -1.84 -8.20 -1.99
C ASP A 6 -1.28 -8.01 -0.57
N VAL A 7 -0.17 -8.69 -0.24
CA VAL A 7 0.45 -8.59 1.09
C VAL A 7 1.03 -7.20 1.40
N HIS A 8 1.26 -6.36 0.39
CA HIS A 8 1.77 -5.01 0.55
C HIS A 8 0.68 -3.95 0.70
N GLN A 9 -0.60 -4.29 0.54
CA GLN A 9 -1.69 -3.42 0.96
C GLN A 9 -1.89 -3.58 2.48
N PRO A 10 -1.67 -2.53 3.29
CA PRO A 10 -1.59 -2.69 4.75
C PRO A 10 -2.85 -3.27 5.39
N LEU A 11 -4.03 -2.94 4.89
CA LEU A 11 -5.30 -3.44 5.43
C LEU A 11 -5.57 -4.92 5.10
N HIS A 12 -4.85 -5.50 4.12
CA HIS A 12 -4.91 -6.94 3.84
C HIS A 12 -4.19 -7.79 4.90
N ALA A 13 -3.27 -7.18 5.64
CA ALA A 13 -2.50 -7.85 6.68
C ALA A 13 -3.00 -7.58 8.10
N SER A 14 -4.15 -6.89 8.26
CA SER A 14 -4.63 -6.46 9.57
C SER A 14 -6.14 -6.52 9.69
N ASP A 15 -6.60 -6.54 10.93
CA ASP A 15 -8.00 -6.40 11.28
C ASP A 15 -8.14 -5.60 12.59
N ASN A 16 -8.92 -4.54 12.55
CA ASN A 16 -9.27 -3.72 13.72
C ASN A 16 -10.73 -3.98 14.16
N ASN A 17 -11.16 -5.23 14.13
CA ASN A 17 -12.55 -5.67 14.31
C ASN A 17 -13.50 -5.06 13.25
N ASP A 18 -12.97 -4.70 12.09
CA ASP A 18 -13.70 -4.08 10.99
C ASP A 18 -13.45 -4.79 9.64
N ARG A 19 -12.91 -5.99 9.67
CA ARG A 19 -12.58 -6.81 8.51
C ARG A 19 -11.58 -6.09 7.57
N GLY A 20 -10.51 -5.57 8.16
CA GLY A 20 -9.49 -4.82 7.42
C GLY A 20 -10.06 -3.56 6.77
N GLY A 21 -10.90 -2.83 7.48
CA GLY A 21 -11.51 -1.57 7.02
C GLY A 21 -12.77 -1.73 6.15
N ASN A 22 -13.21 -2.98 5.83
CA ASN A 22 -14.43 -3.18 5.03
C ASN A 22 -15.71 -2.72 5.75
N ASN A 23 -15.73 -2.80 7.07
CA ASN A 23 -16.86 -2.35 7.90
C ASN A 23 -16.66 -0.91 8.42
N ALA A 24 -15.53 -0.28 8.17
CA ALA A 24 -15.26 1.11 8.54
C ALA A 24 -15.82 2.05 7.45
N VAL A 25 -17.06 2.50 7.64
CA VAL A 25 -17.71 3.44 6.71
C VAL A 25 -17.06 4.80 6.80
N VAL A 26 -16.62 5.34 5.67
CA VAL A 26 -16.00 6.65 5.55
C VAL A 26 -16.61 7.45 4.39
N THR A 27 -16.47 8.78 4.45
CA THR A 27 -16.69 9.64 3.29
C THR A 27 -15.31 10.09 2.78
N PHE A 28 -14.99 9.73 1.53
CA PHE A 28 -13.74 10.08 0.88
C PHE A 28 -14.03 10.88 -0.39
N MET A 29 -13.43 12.05 -0.52
CA MET A 29 -13.65 12.97 -1.66
C MET A 29 -15.14 13.23 -1.94
N GLY A 30 -15.94 13.37 -0.88
CA GLY A 30 -17.38 13.61 -0.97
C GLY A 30 -18.25 12.37 -1.25
N HIS A 31 -17.67 11.18 -1.39
CA HIS A 31 -18.39 9.93 -1.66
C HIS A 31 -18.35 8.99 -0.47
N GLN A 32 -19.49 8.41 -0.10
CA GLN A 32 -19.55 7.39 0.94
C GLN A 32 -18.99 6.08 0.39
N THR A 33 -18.07 5.48 1.16
CA THR A 33 -17.39 4.23 0.84
C THR A 33 -16.93 3.54 2.13
N ASN A 34 -15.98 2.62 2.09
CA ASN A 34 -15.32 2.07 3.25
C ASN A 34 -13.79 2.28 3.18
N LEU A 35 -13.14 2.18 4.33
CA LEU A 35 -11.71 2.43 4.44
C LEU A 35 -10.88 1.49 3.57
N HIS A 36 -11.30 0.22 3.45
CA HIS A 36 -10.64 -0.77 2.61
C HIS A 36 -10.57 -0.32 1.14
N VAL A 37 -11.69 0.08 0.57
CA VAL A 37 -11.76 0.58 -0.82
C VAL A 37 -10.91 1.85 -1.02
N VAL A 38 -10.85 2.73 -0.02
CA VAL A 38 -9.97 3.92 -0.10
C VAL A 38 -8.52 3.51 -0.27
N TRP A 39 -8.05 2.47 0.44
CA TRP A 39 -6.66 1.99 0.37
C TRP A 39 -6.39 1.04 -0.80
N ASP A 40 -7.38 0.31 -1.28
CA ASP A 40 -7.23 -0.56 -2.46
C ASP A 40 -7.17 0.22 -3.77
N THR A 41 -8.04 1.20 -3.93
CA THR A 41 -8.22 1.88 -5.21
C THR A 41 -8.28 3.40 -5.08
N GLY A 42 -8.98 3.94 -4.10
CA GLY A 42 -9.31 5.36 -4.03
C GLY A 42 -8.09 6.29 -4.07
N ILE A 43 -7.07 6.01 -3.26
CA ILE A 43 -5.82 6.80 -3.22
C ILE A 43 -5.05 6.63 -4.53
N ILE A 44 -4.99 5.41 -5.06
CA ILE A 44 -4.26 5.08 -6.29
C ILE A 44 -4.90 5.78 -7.49
N GLU A 45 -6.21 5.75 -7.64
CA GLU A 45 -6.93 6.38 -8.74
C GLU A 45 -6.75 7.91 -8.78
N LEU A 46 -6.64 8.54 -7.61
CA LEU A 46 -6.35 9.97 -7.52
C LEU A 46 -4.91 10.30 -7.89
N ALA A 47 -3.96 9.48 -7.45
CA ALA A 47 -2.53 9.74 -7.55
C ALA A 47 -1.92 9.31 -8.88
N LEU A 48 -2.38 8.18 -9.43
CA LEU A 48 -1.84 7.58 -10.65
C LEU A 48 -2.63 8.01 -11.87
N LYS A 49 -2.42 9.24 -12.32
CA LYS A 49 -3.11 9.85 -13.49
C LYS A 49 -2.54 9.43 -14.84
N SER A 50 -1.45 8.69 -14.86
CA SER A 50 -0.78 8.18 -16.05
C SER A 50 -1.11 6.69 -16.26
N ASP A 51 -0.69 6.14 -17.41
CA ASP A 51 -0.76 4.70 -17.62
C ASP A 51 0.11 3.93 -16.61
N GLU A 52 -0.18 2.66 -16.42
CA GLU A 52 0.45 1.78 -15.42
C GLU A 52 1.97 1.72 -15.57
N ARG A 53 2.45 1.66 -16.82
CA ARG A 53 3.89 1.59 -17.12
C ARG A 53 4.61 2.87 -16.72
N SER A 54 4.07 4.01 -17.06
CA SER A 54 4.64 5.33 -16.71
C SER A 54 4.70 5.51 -15.20
N ASN A 55 3.65 5.11 -14.48
CA ASN A 55 3.62 5.15 -13.02
C ASN A 55 4.66 4.20 -12.40
N ALA A 56 4.78 2.97 -12.90
CA ALA A 56 5.78 2.00 -12.45
C ALA A 56 7.21 2.51 -12.66
N LEU A 57 7.50 3.10 -13.82
CA LEU A 57 8.81 3.70 -14.12
C LEU A 57 9.13 4.88 -13.18
N ARG A 58 8.16 5.73 -12.91
CA ARG A 58 8.31 6.86 -11.98
C ARG A 58 8.64 6.37 -10.57
N LEU A 59 7.92 5.38 -10.06
CA LEU A 59 8.19 4.78 -8.76
C LEU A 59 9.58 4.11 -8.73
N ALA A 60 9.92 3.35 -9.76
CA ALA A 60 11.21 2.66 -9.85
C ALA A 60 12.42 3.61 -9.82
N GLN A 61 12.28 4.84 -10.34
CA GLN A 61 13.33 5.87 -10.31
C GLN A 61 13.64 6.40 -8.91
N ASN A 62 12.70 6.29 -7.98
CA ASN A 62 12.88 6.75 -6.60
C ASN A 62 13.63 5.73 -5.73
N ILE A 63 13.71 4.46 -6.16
CA ILE A 63 14.29 3.38 -5.37
C ILE A 63 15.82 3.46 -5.43
N THR A 64 16.42 3.70 -4.29
CA THR A 64 17.89 3.70 -4.14
C THR A 64 18.45 2.27 -4.14
N ASP A 65 19.74 2.12 -4.44
CA ASP A 65 20.41 0.81 -4.38
C ASP A 65 20.40 0.22 -2.97
N ALA A 66 20.49 1.06 -1.94
CA ALA A 66 20.39 0.64 -0.54
C ALA A 66 19.00 0.08 -0.20
N GLU A 67 17.92 0.75 -0.62
CA GLU A 67 16.55 0.26 -0.44
C GLU A 67 16.31 -1.02 -1.23
N ARG A 68 16.79 -1.11 -2.46
CA ARG A 68 16.71 -2.32 -3.28
C ARG A 68 17.38 -3.51 -2.59
N ALA A 69 18.57 -3.33 -2.06
CA ALA A 69 19.30 -4.36 -1.33
C ALA A 69 18.55 -4.78 -0.06
N LEU A 70 18.08 -3.80 0.73
CA LEU A 70 17.33 -4.05 1.97
C LEU A 70 16.05 -4.83 1.68
N TRP A 71 15.20 -4.35 0.77
CA TRP A 71 13.91 -4.99 0.47
C TRP A 71 14.03 -6.34 -0.21
N SER A 72 15.16 -6.62 -0.87
CA SER A 72 15.46 -7.92 -1.47
C SER A 72 15.91 -8.98 -0.45
N SER A 73 16.29 -8.59 0.77
CA SER A 73 16.79 -9.53 1.79
C SER A 73 15.68 -10.19 2.60
N ASP A 74 14.47 -9.62 2.60
CA ASP A 74 13.37 -10.02 3.46
C ASP A 74 12.58 -11.21 2.90
N ASP A 75 11.84 -11.87 3.79
CA ASP A 75 10.98 -13.01 3.50
C ASP A 75 9.47 -12.61 3.57
N PRO A 76 8.55 -13.45 3.04
CA PRO A 76 7.12 -13.13 3.02
C PRO A 76 6.48 -12.90 4.39
N VAL A 77 6.99 -13.50 5.46
CA VAL A 77 6.48 -13.27 6.82
C VAL A 77 6.84 -11.86 7.28
N SER A 78 8.07 -11.42 6.98
CA SER A 78 8.51 -10.05 7.24
C SER A 78 7.67 -9.04 6.47
N TRP A 79 7.30 -9.31 5.22
CA TRP A 79 6.45 -8.42 4.42
C TRP A 79 5.05 -8.23 5.03
N ALA A 80 4.44 -9.35 5.46
CA ALA A 80 3.15 -9.31 6.14
C ALA A 80 3.22 -8.51 7.45
N ASN A 81 4.28 -8.71 8.24
CA ASN A 81 4.51 -7.97 9.48
C ASN A 81 4.72 -6.47 9.23
N GLU A 82 5.46 -6.08 8.19
CA GLU A 82 5.60 -4.66 7.80
C GLU A 82 4.25 -4.03 7.49
N SER A 83 3.44 -4.68 6.66
CA SER A 83 2.10 -4.21 6.28
C SER A 83 1.18 -4.12 7.50
N TYR A 84 1.22 -5.12 8.38
CA TYR A 84 0.50 -5.10 9.66
C TYR A 84 0.91 -3.90 10.53
N GLN A 85 2.21 -3.66 10.71
CA GLN A 85 2.71 -2.54 11.52
C GLN A 85 2.33 -1.18 10.92
N MET A 86 2.34 -1.05 9.60
CA MET A 86 1.85 0.16 8.92
C MET A 86 0.37 0.38 9.17
N SER A 87 -0.44 -0.65 9.07
CA SER A 87 -1.87 -0.56 9.35
C SER A 87 -2.12 -0.11 10.78
N VAL A 88 -1.55 -0.80 11.77
CA VAL A 88 -1.79 -0.53 13.19
C VAL A 88 -1.27 0.86 13.60
N ARG A 89 -0.06 1.23 13.16
CA ARG A 89 0.59 2.46 13.65
C ARG A 89 0.18 3.69 12.86
N ILE A 90 -0.07 3.56 11.56
CA ILE A 90 -0.30 4.71 10.70
C ILE A 90 -1.77 4.83 10.36
N ILE A 91 -2.40 3.79 9.80
CA ILE A 91 -3.79 3.89 9.34
C ILE A 91 -4.74 4.01 10.53
N TYR A 92 -4.68 3.05 11.45
CA TYR A 92 -5.56 3.08 12.64
C TYR A 92 -5.04 3.94 13.78
N GLY A 93 -3.72 4.07 13.92
CA GLY A 93 -3.11 4.80 15.01
C GLY A 93 -2.80 6.27 14.74
N GLY A 94 -2.66 6.67 13.47
CA GLY A 94 -2.21 8.01 13.09
C GLY A 94 -3.15 8.78 12.16
N LEU A 95 -3.84 8.09 11.25
CA LEU A 95 -4.76 8.72 10.30
C LEU A 95 -6.21 8.62 10.79
N GLN A 96 -7.06 9.49 10.26
CA GLN A 96 -8.50 9.33 10.46
C GLN A 96 -8.99 8.12 9.69
N HIS A 97 -9.75 7.25 10.34
CA HIS A 97 -10.22 5.99 9.75
C HIS A 97 -11.74 5.77 9.91
N GLN A 98 -12.47 6.83 10.33
CA GLN A 98 -13.92 6.83 10.50
C GLN A 98 -14.50 8.20 10.09
N GLY A 99 -15.76 8.21 9.66
CA GLY A 99 -16.46 9.42 9.28
C GLY A 99 -15.91 10.08 8.00
N THR A 100 -15.99 11.41 7.92
CA THR A 100 -15.49 12.15 6.75
C THR A 100 -13.97 12.29 6.84
N LEU A 101 -13.26 11.71 5.89
CA LEU A 101 -11.82 11.86 5.78
C LEU A 101 -11.47 13.29 5.33
N PRO A 102 -10.43 13.91 5.88
CA PRO A 102 -10.05 15.28 5.51
C PRO A 102 -9.53 15.34 4.06
N ASP A 103 -9.61 16.50 3.44
CA ASP A 103 -9.12 16.73 2.07
C ASP A 103 -7.61 16.43 1.93
N SER A 104 -6.86 16.54 3.03
CA SER A 104 -5.44 16.21 3.09
C SER A 104 -5.16 14.70 3.21
N TYR A 105 -6.17 13.84 3.27
CA TYR A 105 -5.99 12.41 3.53
C TYR A 105 -5.16 11.71 2.46
N GLU A 106 -5.45 11.98 1.19
CA GLU A 106 -4.69 11.42 0.08
C GLU A 106 -3.20 11.81 0.17
N ALA A 107 -2.92 13.10 0.42
CA ALA A 107 -1.55 13.58 0.55
C ALA A 107 -0.78 12.94 1.73
N GLN A 108 -1.47 12.57 2.81
CA GLN A 108 -0.88 11.87 3.96
C GLN A 108 -0.65 10.37 3.68
N ALA A 109 -1.56 9.73 2.95
CA ALA A 109 -1.52 8.30 2.66
C ALA A 109 -0.61 7.96 1.47
N LEU A 110 -0.52 8.83 0.47
CA LEU A 110 0.19 8.58 -0.79
C LEU A 110 1.67 8.17 -0.63
N PRO A 111 2.47 8.76 0.27
CA PRO A 111 3.85 8.32 0.48
C PRO A 111 3.93 6.85 0.94
N ILE A 112 2.96 6.40 1.74
CA ILE A 112 2.89 5.03 2.25
C ILE A 112 2.54 4.08 1.11
N VAL A 113 1.53 4.43 0.31
CA VAL A 113 1.11 3.65 -0.86
C VAL A 113 2.27 3.51 -1.85
N ASN A 114 2.97 4.60 -2.18
CA ASN A 114 4.12 4.58 -3.07
C ASN A 114 5.21 3.63 -2.55
N GLN A 115 5.58 3.75 -1.28
CA GLN A 115 6.60 2.89 -0.68
C GLN A 115 6.21 1.40 -0.71
N GLN A 116 4.95 1.08 -0.46
CA GLN A 116 4.47 -0.30 -0.52
C GLN A 116 4.47 -0.86 -1.95
N LEU A 117 4.11 -0.05 -2.94
CA LEU A 117 4.21 -0.42 -4.36
C LEU A 117 5.67 -0.64 -4.79
N GLU A 118 6.59 0.22 -4.36
CA GLU A 118 8.03 0.12 -4.62
C GLU A 118 8.60 -1.18 -4.01
N ARG A 119 8.28 -1.48 -2.74
CA ARG A 119 8.67 -2.73 -2.08
C ARG A 119 8.12 -3.96 -2.79
N ALA A 120 6.83 -3.95 -3.14
CA ALA A 120 6.19 -5.03 -3.87
C ALA A 120 6.89 -5.29 -5.21
N GLY A 121 7.23 -4.24 -5.95
CA GLY A 121 7.95 -4.32 -7.21
C GLY A 121 9.33 -4.95 -7.08
N VAL A 122 10.14 -4.52 -6.11
CA VAL A 122 11.48 -5.07 -5.84
C VAL A 122 11.40 -6.55 -5.45
N ARG A 123 10.49 -6.91 -4.55
CA ARG A 123 10.29 -8.28 -4.06
C ARG A 123 9.77 -9.21 -5.15
N LEU A 124 8.85 -8.74 -5.98
CA LEU A 124 8.38 -9.48 -7.15
C LEU A 124 9.51 -9.72 -8.15
N ALA A 125 10.29 -8.70 -8.48
CA ALA A 125 11.41 -8.82 -9.40
C ALA A 125 12.47 -9.83 -8.90
N LYS A 126 12.79 -9.80 -7.61
CA LYS A 126 13.68 -10.81 -6.99
C LYS A 126 13.16 -12.23 -7.22
N LEU A 127 11.90 -12.50 -6.84
CA LEU A 127 11.32 -13.84 -6.96
C LEU A 127 11.26 -14.31 -8.42
N LEU A 128 10.89 -13.44 -9.36
CA LEU A 128 10.88 -13.78 -10.78
C LEU A 128 12.28 -14.11 -11.29
N ASN A 129 13.30 -13.36 -10.89
CA ASN A 129 14.69 -13.63 -11.26
C ASN A 129 15.23 -14.94 -10.67
N GLU A 130 14.71 -15.39 -9.54
CA GLU A 130 15.09 -16.66 -8.93
C GLU A 130 14.40 -17.85 -9.61
N VAL A 131 13.14 -17.71 -10.01
CA VAL A 131 12.34 -18.81 -10.57
C VAL A 131 12.53 -18.99 -12.07
N LEU A 132 12.86 -17.92 -12.80
CA LEU A 132 12.99 -17.92 -14.26
C LEU A 132 14.45 -18.11 -14.75
N LYS A 133 15.33 -18.60 -13.89
CA LYS A 133 16.72 -18.92 -14.24
C LYS A 133 16.83 -20.21 -15.03
#